data_e22453a79c6d8f63ddcfbfd18edfb4d3
#
_entry.id   e22453a79c6d8f63ddcfbfd18edfb4d3
#
_cell.length_a   1.000
_cell.length_b   1.000
_cell.length_c   1.000
_cell.angle_alpha   90.00
_cell.angle_beta   90.00
_cell.angle_gamma   90.00
#
_symmetry.space_group_name_H-M   'P 1'
#
loop_
_entity.id
_entity.type
_entity.pdbx_description
1 polymer ?
#
loop_
_entity_poly.entity_id
_entity_poly.type
_entity_poly.pdbx_seq_one_letter_code
_entity_poly.pdbx_strand_id
1 'polypeptide(L)'
;MRTSTTSIRRARPADADPLADLFDETWREAYRGIIPGVALERMISQRSSQWWLGATQRSRPLVVVEQESSIVGYAVYGPARGRILQAPGEIDELYIRPAYQGLGLGRRLFRAVSNDLADHGLARVGVWSLEGNERACAFYTGLGGIAIGQAIDRMAGTVLPKVGFRFS
;
A
#
# COMPACT_ATOMS: atom_id res chain seq x y z
N MET A 1 -27.46 -8.55 -16.18
CA MET A 1 -26.57 -7.97 -15.15
C MET A 1 -25.13 -8.43 -15.45
N ARG A 2 -24.24 -7.51 -15.79
CA ARG A 2 -22.82 -7.83 -15.87
C ARG A 2 -22.31 -7.98 -14.43
N THR A 3 -21.91 -9.17 -14.06
CA THR A 3 -21.24 -9.40 -12.78
C THR A 3 -19.87 -8.74 -12.86
N SER A 4 -19.67 -7.66 -12.12
CA SER A 4 -18.36 -7.01 -12.04
C SER A 4 -17.36 -8.01 -11.44
N THR A 5 -16.38 -8.42 -12.24
CA THR A 5 -15.36 -9.39 -11.80
C THR A 5 -14.20 -8.66 -11.15
N THR A 6 -14.03 -8.91 -9.85
CA THR A 6 -12.87 -8.40 -9.09
C THR A 6 -11.99 -9.57 -8.70
N SER A 7 -10.70 -9.47 -8.98
CA SER A 7 -9.71 -10.45 -8.55
C SER A 7 -8.52 -9.78 -7.87
N ILE A 8 -7.90 -10.49 -6.95
CA ILE A 8 -6.64 -10.09 -6.31
C ILE A 8 -5.63 -11.19 -6.65
N ARG A 9 -4.54 -10.80 -7.29
CA ARG A 9 -3.55 -11.75 -7.80
C ARG A 9 -2.14 -11.18 -7.74
N ARG A 10 -1.15 -12.03 -7.88
CA ARG A 10 0.23 -11.59 -8.03
C ARG A 10 0.37 -10.71 -9.27
N ALA A 11 1.17 -9.66 -9.14
CA ALA A 11 1.52 -8.81 -10.26
C ALA A 11 2.38 -9.58 -11.27
N ARG A 12 2.17 -9.26 -12.54
CA ARG A 12 2.91 -9.82 -13.69
C ARG A 12 3.68 -8.71 -14.39
N PRO A 13 4.69 -9.04 -15.18
CA PRO A 13 5.42 -8.05 -15.97
C PRO A 13 4.52 -7.13 -16.80
N ALA A 14 3.42 -7.65 -17.36
CA ALA A 14 2.46 -6.86 -18.13
C ALA A 14 1.73 -5.79 -17.29
N ASP A 15 1.77 -5.88 -15.96
CA ASP A 15 1.14 -4.91 -15.07
C ASP A 15 2.01 -3.67 -14.82
N ALA A 16 3.25 -3.64 -15.30
CA ALA A 16 4.21 -2.58 -14.99
C ALA A 16 3.71 -1.18 -15.38
N ASP A 17 3.22 -1.00 -16.61
CA ASP A 17 2.68 0.29 -17.05
C ASP A 17 1.42 0.70 -16.26
N PRO A 18 0.40 -0.17 -16.10
CA PRO A 18 -0.73 0.14 -15.23
C PRO A 18 -0.34 0.49 -13.79
N LEU A 19 0.66 -0.19 -13.21
CA LEU A 19 1.13 0.10 -11.86
C LEU A 19 1.81 1.46 -11.76
N ALA A 20 2.60 1.85 -12.76
CA ALA A 20 3.21 3.18 -12.79
C ALA A 20 2.14 4.28 -12.83
N ASP A 21 1.11 4.12 -13.65
CA ASP A 21 0.00 5.07 -13.74
C ASP A 21 -0.80 5.13 -12.43
N LEU A 22 -1.08 3.98 -11.84
CA LEU A 22 -1.80 3.90 -10.58
C LEU A 22 -1.02 4.55 -9.43
N PHE A 23 0.29 4.30 -9.35
CA PHE A 23 1.16 4.91 -8.36
C PHE A 23 1.16 6.44 -8.48
N ASP A 24 1.34 6.97 -9.68
CA ASP A 24 1.31 8.40 -9.95
C ASP A 24 -0.01 9.02 -9.43
N GLU A 25 -1.14 8.47 -9.84
CA GLU A 25 -2.45 8.98 -9.46
C GLU A 25 -2.71 8.89 -7.95
N THR A 26 -2.44 7.75 -7.35
CA THR A 26 -2.76 7.52 -5.91
C THR A 26 -1.83 8.32 -5.00
N TRP A 27 -0.55 8.42 -5.33
CA TRP A 27 0.41 9.15 -4.50
C TRP A 27 0.24 10.66 -4.60
N ARG A 28 -0.10 11.18 -5.77
CA ARG A 28 -0.43 12.60 -5.91
C ARG A 28 -1.64 12.97 -5.09
N GLU A 29 -2.68 12.16 -5.12
CA GLU A 29 -3.88 12.45 -4.33
C GLU A 29 -3.64 12.29 -2.82
N ALA A 30 -3.00 11.20 -2.41
CA ALA A 30 -2.78 10.91 -0.99
C ALA A 30 -1.85 11.92 -0.31
N TYR A 31 -0.80 12.37 -1.00
CA TYR A 31 0.32 13.07 -0.37
C TYR A 31 0.50 14.52 -0.80
N ARG A 32 -0.33 15.04 -1.69
CA ARG A 32 -0.30 16.46 -2.04
C ARG A 32 -0.61 17.29 -0.78
N GLY A 33 0.29 18.24 -0.46
CA GLY A 33 0.18 19.04 0.76
C GLY A 33 0.72 18.36 2.02
N ILE A 34 1.14 17.08 1.93
CA ILE A 34 1.73 16.32 3.04
C ILE A 34 3.22 16.12 2.80
N ILE A 35 3.58 15.54 1.66
CA ILE A 35 4.97 15.40 1.22
C ILE A 35 5.35 16.65 0.42
N PRO A 36 6.52 17.27 0.67
CA PRO A 36 6.97 18.41 -0.12
C PRO A 36 6.94 18.08 -1.62
N GLY A 37 6.45 19.05 -2.44
CA GLY A 37 6.21 18.83 -3.86
C GLY A 37 7.43 18.30 -4.63
N VAL A 38 8.62 18.84 -4.35
CA VAL A 38 9.86 18.37 -4.99
C VAL A 38 10.15 16.90 -4.64
N ALA A 39 9.97 16.52 -3.38
CA ALA A 39 10.17 15.14 -2.94
C ALA A 39 9.13 14.21 -3.56
N LEU A 40 7.86 14.61 -3.59
CA LEU A 40 6.78 13.82 -4.18
C LEU A 40 7.02 13.57 -5.67
N GLU A 41 7.38 14.61 -6.44
CA GLU A 41 7.71 14.47 -7.86
C GLU A 41 8.89 13.52 -8.09
N ARG A 42 9.91 13.60 -7.24
CA ARG A 42 11.06 12.69 -7.31
C ARG A 42 10.65 11.24 -7.07
N MET A 43 9.86 11.00 -6.03
CA MET A 43 9.38 9.66 -5.70
C MET A 43 8.56 9.06 -6.83
N ILE A 44 7.66 9.84 -7.42
CA ILE A 44 6.83 9.40 -8.55
C ILE A 44 7.70 9.10 -9.77
N SER A 45 8.64 9.98 -10.11
CA SER A 45 9.50 9.77 -11.28
C SER A 45 10.45 8.57 -11.13
N GLN A 46 10.85 8.22 -9.92
CA GLN A 46 11.66 7.04 -9.64
C GLN A 46 10.89 5.73 -9.82
N ARG A 47 9.57 5.75 -9.68
CA ARG A 47 8.68 4.60 -9.85
C ARG A 47 8.16 4.49 -11.28
N SER A 48 9.09 4.50 -12.24
CA SER A 48 8.78 4.31 -13.68
C SER A 48 8.25 2.91 -13.97
N SER A 49 7.73 2.70 -15.19
CA SER A 49 7.33 1.37 -15.64
C SER A 49 8.46 0.35 -15.51
N GLN A 50 9.71 0.75 -15.79
CA GLN A 50 10.87 -0.13 -15.63
C GLN A 50 11.10 -0.52 -14.16
N TRP A 51 10.92 0.42 -13.24
CA TRP A 51 11.00 0.12 -11.80
C TRP A 51 9.95 -0.91 -11.39
N TRP A 52 8.70 -0.73 -11.85
CA TRP A 52 7.61 -1.65 -11.56
C TRP A 52 7.82 -3.02 -12.20
N LEU A 53 8.37 -3.06 -13.41
CA LEU A 53 8.76 -4.32 -14.04
C LEU A 53 9.72 -5.10 -13.15
N GLY A 54 10.75 -4.43 -12.61
CA GLY A 54 11.67 -5.04 -11.64
C GLY A 54 10.95 -5.50 -10.37
N ALA A 55 9.99 -4.73 -9.88
CA ALA A 55 9.23 -5.07 -8.67
C ALA A 55 8.42 -6.37 -8.84
N THR A 56 7.88 -6.64 -10.02
CA THR A 56 7.14 -7.89 -10.29
C THR A 56 8.04 -9.13 -10.23
N GLN A 57 9.35 -8.94 -10.28
CA GLN A 57 10.35 -10.01 -10.29
C GLN A 57 11.08 -10.17 -8.96
N ARG A 58 10.76 -9.32 -7.96
CA ARG A 58 11.37 -9.39 -6.63
C ARG A 58 10.72 -10.46 -5.77
N SER A 59 11.46 -10.91 -4.74
CA SER A 59 10.95 -11.90 -3.78
C SER A 59 9.86 -11.33 -2.87
N ARG A 60 9.88 -10.02 -2.58
CA ARG A 60 8.85 -9.39 -1.74
C ARG A 60 7.54 -9.32 -2.51
N PRO A 61 6.44 -9.89 -1.96
CA PRO A 61 5.17 -9.99 -2.65
C PRO A 61 4.60 -8.64 -3.11
N LEU A 62 4.15 -8.61 -4.35
CA LEU A 62 3.41 -7.52 -4.95
C LEU A 62 2.14 -8.11 -5.57
N VAL A 63 0.97 -7.69 -5.07
CA VAL A 63 -0.33 -8.12 -5.58
C VAL A 63 -1.07 -6.93 -6.15
N VAL A 64 -1.96 -7.20 -7.10
CA VAL A 64 -2.81 -6.19 -7.73
C VAL A 64 -4.27 -6.55 -7.54
N VAL A 65 -5.10 -5.51 -7.49
CA VAL A 65 -6.56 -5.63 -7.60
C VAL A 65 -6.92 -5.34 -9.04
N GLU A 66 -7.51 -6.32 -9.70
CA GLU A 66 -7.99 -6.20 -11.07
C GLU A 66 -9.51 -6.20 -11.06
N GLN A 67 -10.09 -5.19 -11.67
CA GLN A 67 -11.54 -5.07 -11.84
C GLN A 67 -11.85 -4.80 -13.30
N GLU A 68 -12.65 -5.69 -13.91
CA GLU A 68 -13.02 -5.58 -15.33
C GLU A 68 -11.81 -5.37 -16.24
N SER A 69 -10.73 -6.14 -16.01
CA SER A 69 -9.46 -6.08 -16.75
C SER A 69 -8.64 -4.81 -16.53
N SER A 70 -9.00 -3.97 -15.56
CA SER A 70 -8.22 -2.79 -15.19
C SER A 70 -7.57 -2.98 -13.82
N ILE A 71 -6.31 -2.56 -13.67
CA ILE A 71 -5.61 -2.55 -12.39
C ILE A 71 -6.06 -1.32 -11.61
N VAL A 72 -6.71 -1.54 -10.47
CA VAL A 72 -7.31 -0.47 -9.66
C VAL A 72 -6.72 -0.35 -8.27
N GLY A 73 -5.83 -1.24 -7.89
CA GLY A 73 -5.15 -1.20 -6.60
C GLY A 73 -3.93 -2.12 -6.57
N TYR A 74 -3.11 -1.94 -5.56
CA TYR A 74 -1.95 -2.80 -5.31
C TYR A 74 -1.57 -2.83 -3.85
N ALA A 75 -0.81 -3.85 -3.45
CA ALA A 75 -0.15 -3.91 -2.16
C ALA A 75 1.23 -4.55 -2.28
N VAL A 76 2.16 -4.04 -1.48
CA VAL A 76 3.49 -4.62 -1.26
C VAL A 76 3.58 -5.01 0.20
N TYR A 77 4.02 -6.21 0.50
CA TYR A 77 4.05 -6.74 1.85
C TYR A 77 5.08 -7.87 1.99
N GLY A 78 5.33 -8.27 3.21
CA GLY A 78 6.25 -9.37 3.50
C GLY A 78 6.65 -9.41 4.96
N PRO A 79 7.79 -10.05 5.29
CA PRO A 79 8.34 -10.01 6.66
C PRO A 79 8.59 -8.58 7.11
N ALA A 80 8.34 -8.31 8.40
CA ALA A 80 8.55 -6.99 8.97
C ALA A 80 10.00 -6.54 8.84
N ARG A 81 10.18 -5.26 8.48
CA ARG A 81 11.51 -4.66 8.29
C ARG A 81 12.09 -4.10 9.59
N GLY A 82 11.28 -3.95 10.62
CA GLY A 82 11.69 -3.41 11.92
C GLY A 82 10.93 -4.05 13.06
N ARG A 83 11.22 -3.61 14.29
CA ARG A 83 10.67 -4.21 15.50
C ARG A 83 9.63 -3.36 16.21
N ILE A 84 9.50 -2.09 15.83
CA ILE A 84 8.60 -1.15 16.52
C ILE A 84 7.15 -1.63 16.47
N LEU A 85 6.71 -2.16 15.33
CA LEU A 85 5.33 -2.62 15.15
C LEU A 85 5.01 -3.92 15.91
N GLN A 86 6.02 -4.60 16.45
CA GLN A 86 5.84 -5.84 17.20
C GLN A 86 4.99 -6.87 16.45
N ALA A 87 5.23 -6.99 15.15
CA ALA A 87 4.50 -7.87 14.26
C ALA A 87 5.49 -8.54 13.30
N PRO A 88 5.36 -9.85 13.03
CA PRO A 88 6.25 -10.54 12.11
C PRO A 88 6.00 -10.19 10.64
N GLY A 89 4.78 -9.78 10.30
CA GLY A 89 4.42 -9.36 8.96
C GLY A 89 4.23 -7.85 8.87
N GLU A 90 4.47 -7.31 7.68
CA GLU A 90 4.30 -5.88 7.42
C GLU A 90 3.72 -5.63 6.05
N ILE A 91 2.76 -4.72 5.98
CA ILE A 91 2.27 -4.16 4.72
C ILE A 91 3.02 -2.86 4.50
N ASP A 92 3.81 -2.81 3.43
CA ASP A 92 4.61 -1.64 3.10
C ASP A 92 3.76 -0.58 2.40
N GLU A 93 2.92 -1.02 1.46
CA GLU A 93 2.08 -0.16 0.63
C GLU A 93 0.75 -0.86 0.35
N LEU A 94 -0.33 -0.11 0.44
CA LEU A 94 -1.67 -0.57 0.09
C LEU A 94 -2.46 0.63 -0.42
N TYR A 95 -2.80 0.62 -1.70
CA TYR A 95 -3.45 1.75 -2.36
C TYR A 95 -4.54 1.28 -3.31
N ILE A 96 -5.64 2.03 -3.33
CA ILE A 96 -6.75 1.86 -4.27
C ILE A 96 -6.89 3.15 -5.05
N ARG A 97 -7.07 3.04 -6.35
CA ARG A 97 -7.29 4.19 -7.24
C ARG A 97 -8.47 5.02 -6.74
N PRO A 98 -8.38 6.36 -6.71
CA PRO A 98 -9.40 7.22 -6.10
C PRO A 98 -10.82 6.93 -6.54
N ALA A 99 -11.05 6.74 -7.84
CA ALA A 99 -12.38 6.44 -8.39
C ALA A 99 -12.98 5.12 -7.88
N TYR A 100 -12.18 4.24 -7.30
CA TYR A 100 -12.60 2.92 -6.81
C TYR A 100 -12.58 2.82 -5.28
N GLN A 101 -12.32 3.92 -4.58
CA GLN A 101 -12.37 3.97 -3.12
C GLN A 101 -13.83 3.99 -2.64
N GLY A 102 -14.05 3.55 -1.40
CA GLY A 102 -15.39 3.48 -0.82
C GLY A 102 -16.25 2.31 -1.29
N LEU A 103 -15.70 1.39 -2.07
CA LEU A 103 -16.40 0.20 -2.60
C LEU A 103 -16.01 -1.09 -1.88
N GLY A 104 -15.25 -1.02 -0.80
CA GLY A 104 -14.79 -2.17 -0.04
C GLY A 104 -13.57 -2.89 -0.62
N LEU A 105 -12.96 -2.36 -1.69
CA LEU A 105 -11.79 -3.00 -2.32
C LEU A 105 -10.55 -2.96 -1.42
N GLY A 106 -10.34 -1.87 -0.70
CA GLY A 106 -9.23 -1.75 0.26
C GLY A 106 -9.32 -2.80 1.37
N ARG A 107 -10.50 -3.02 1.91
CA ARG A 107 -10.76 -4.05 2.91
C ARG A 107 -10.51 -5.46 2.35
N ARG A 108 -10.97 -5.73 1.14
CA ARG A 108 -10.74 -7.02 0.47
C ARG A 108 -9.24 -7.26 0.25
N LEU A 109 -8.53 -6.24 -0.21
CA LEU A 109 -7.10 -6.31 -0.44
C LEU A 109 -6.34 -6.55 0.87
N PHE A 110 -6.69 -5.82 1.93
CA PHE A 110 -6.10 -6.00 3.25
C PHE A 110 -6.30 -7.43 3.76
N ARG A 111 -7.50 -7.98 3.62
CA ARG A 111 -7.79 -9.36 4.05
C ARG A 111 -6.99 -10.39 3.26
N ALA A 112 -6.91 -10.22 1.93
CA ALA A 112 -6.14 -11.14 1.08
C ALA A 112 -4.66 -11.14 1.46
N VAL A 113 -4.08 -9.97 1.69
CA VAL A 113 -2.69 -9.80 2.11
C VAL A 113 -2.46 -10.41 3.50
N SER A 114 -3.35 -10.13 4.45
CA SER A 114 -3.25 -10.67 5.82
C SER A 114 -3.35 -12.19 5.83
N ASN A 115 -4.21 -12.76 5.00
CA ASN A 115 -4.34 -14.21 4.87
C ASN A 115 -3.08 -14.84 4.26
N ASP A 116 -2.52 -14.22 3.24
CA ASP A 116 -1.27 -14.71 2.62
C ASP A 116 -0.10 -14.65 3.62
N LEU A 117 0.01 -13.57 4.37
CA LEU A 117 1.01 -13.47 5.44
C LEU A 117 0.82 -14.55 6.50
N ALA A 118 -0.41 -14.80 6.94
CA ALA A 118 -0.72 -15.84 7.92
C ALA A 118 -0.35 -17.24 7.40
N ASP A 119 -0.62 -17.52 6.13
CA ASP A 119 -0.28 -18.79 5.49
C ASP A 119 1.24 -19.04 5.45
N HIS A 120 2.03 -17.97 5.51
CA HIS A 120 3.49 -18.03 5.59
C HIS A 120 4.05 -17.88 7.02
N GLY A 121 3.20 -18.03 8.04
CA GLY A 121 3.61 -17.94 9.44
C GLY A 121 3.77 -16.53 9.98
N LEU A 122 3.27 -15.52 9.28
CA LEU A 122 3.36 -14.11 9.63
C LEU A 122 1.97 -13.55 10.01
N ALA A 123 1.29 -14.20 10.94
CA ALA A 123 -0.12 -13.95 11.22
C ALA A 123 -0.44 -12.58 11.82
N ARG A 124 0.51 -11.98 12.54
CA ARG A 124 0.34 -10.63 13.09
C ARG A 124 0.94 -9.63 12.12
N VAL A 125 0.18 -8.59 11.79
CA VAL A 125 0.53 -7.64 10.72
C VAL A 125 0.71 -6.24 11.29
N GLY A 126 1.74 -5.55 10.85
CA GLY A 126 2.00 -4.15 11.13
C GLY A 126 1.93 -3.30 9.86
N VAL A 127 1.54 -2.04 10.03
CA VAL A 127 1.46 -1.06 8.95
C VAL A 127 1.90 0.31 9.47
N TRP A 128 2.75 0.99 8.73
CA TRP A 128 3.07 2.40 8.96
C TRP A 128 2.23 3.31 8.07
N SER A 129 1.74 4.41 8.64
CA SER A 129 1.04 5.46 7.88
C SER A 129 1.53 6.83 8.32
N LEU A 130 1.74 7.75 7.38
CA LEU A 130 2.01 9.14 7.73
C LEU A 130 0.80 9.70 8.48
N GLU A 131 1.03 10.42 9.59
CA GLU A 131 -0.05 11.01 10.39
C GLU A 131 -0.89 11.98 9.56
N GLY A 132 -0.26 12.71 8.63
CA GLY A 132 -0.96 13.64 7.73
C GLY A 132 -1.91 12.95 6.76
N ASN A 133 -1.73 11.65 6.51
CA ASN A 133 -2.67 10.87 5.70
C ASN A 133 -3.82 10.37 6.60
N GLU A 134 -4.70 11.29 6.98
CA GLU A 134 -5.81 11.01 7.90
C GLU A 134 -6.75 9.92 7.38
N ARG A 135 -6.95 9.87 6.06
CA ARG A 135 -7.79 8.87 5.41
C ARG A 135 -7.25 7.45 5.62
N ALA A 136 -5.94 7.26 5.43
CA ALA A 136 -5.31 5.97 5.66
C ALA A 136 -5.35 5.59 7.14
N CYS A 137 -5.07 6.54 8.04
CA CYS A 137 -5.14 6.28 9.48
C CYS A 137 -6.56 5.86 9.90
N ALA A 138 -7.59 6.53 9.39
CA ALA A 138 -8.99 6.16 9.65
C ALA A 138 -9.32 4.78 9.08
N PHE A 139 -8.80 4.46 7.89
CA PHE A 139 -8.99 3.15 7.26
C PHE A 139 -8.41 2.02 8.13
N TYR A 140 -7.18 2.16 8.57
CA TYR A 140 -6.54 1.14 9.41
C TYR A 140 -7.20 1.03 10.79
N THR A 141 -7.59 2.13 11.39
CA THR A 141 -8.35 2.12 12.65
C THR A 141 -9.69 1.42 12.46
N GLY A 142 -10.38 1.70 11.37
CA GLY A 142 -11.67 1.06 11.05
C GLY A 142 -11.57 -0.44 10.79
N LEU A 143 -10.41 -0.93 10.38
CA LEU A 143 -10.13 -2.37 10.22
C LEU A 143 -9.78 -3.07 11.54
N GLY A 144 -9.73 -2.34 12.65
CA GLY A 144 -9.37 -2.88 13.96
C GLY A 144 -7.89 -2.73 14.32
N GLY A 145 -7.15 -1.91 13.56
CA GLY A 145 -5.76 -1.62 13.86
C GLY A 145 -5.60 -0.84 15.16
N ILE A 146 -4.61 -1.23 15.96
CA ILE A 146 -4.28 -0.54 17.21
C ILE A 146 -3.00 0.26 16.98
N ALA A 147 -3.04 1.55 17.27
CA ALA A 147 -1.85 2.41 17.20
C ALA A 147 -0.89 2.03 18.32
N ILE A 148 0.30 1.54 17.96
CA ILE A 148 1.27 1.02 18.94
C ILE A 148 2.63 1.72 18.90
N GLY A 149 2.87 2.58 17.91
CA GLY A 149 4.16 3.21 17.76
C GLY A 149 4.11 4.47 16.95
N GLN A 150 5.12 5.30 17.16
CA GLN A 150 5.34 6.51 16.39
C GLN A 150 6.79 6.55 15.92
N ALA A 151 7.01 7.13 14.76
CA ALA A 151 8.33 7.37 14.21
C ALA A 151 8.25 8.59 13.29
N ILE A 152 9.37 8.95 12.69
CA ILE A 152 9.43 10.04 11.73
C ILE A 152 10.16 9.61 10.47
N ASP A 153 9.69 10.10 9.34
CA ASP A 153 10.42 10.08 8.08
C ASP A 153 10.91 11.49 7.78
N ARG A 154 12.02 11.62 7.09
CA ARG A 154 12.57 12.89 6.63
C ARG A 154 12.61 12.88 5.10
N MET A 155 11.92 13.86 4.49
CA MET A 155 11.86 13.99 3.03
C MET A 155 12.09 15.45 2.66
N ALA A 156 13.09 15.70 1.83
CA ALA A 156 13.44 17.06 1.38
C ALA A 156 13.58 18.07 2.54
N GLY A 157 14.20 17.65 3.66
CA GLY A 157 14.37 18.49 4.85
C GLY A 157 13.14 18.63 5.73
N THR A 158 12.00 18.05 5.34
CA THR A 158 10.77 18.08 6.14
C THR A 158 10.65 16.83 6.99
N VAL A 159 10.28 17.03 8.27
CA VAL A 159 9.99 15.94 9.20
C VAL A 159 8.54 15.53 9.03
N LEU A 160 8.31 14.24 8.74
CA LEU A 160 6.99 13.66 8.53
C LEU A 160 6.70 12.62 9.61
N PRO A 161 5.86 12.94 10.60
CA PRO A 161 5.46 11.98 11.62
C PRO A 161 4.67 10.83 10.99
N LYS A 162 4.90 9.62 11.49
CA LYS A 162 4.13 8.44 11.11
C LYS A 162 3.68 7.65 12.33
N VAL A 163 2.57 6.99 12.20
CA VAL A 163 1.97 6.13 13.22
C VAL A 163 1.97 4.69 12.75
N GLY A 164 2.32 3.77 13.65
CA GLY A 164 2.31 2.35 13.40
C GLY A 164 1.05 1.69 13.94
N PHE A 165 0.39 0.90 13.11
CA PHE A 165 -0.77 0.10 13.48
C PHE A 165 -0.40 -1.38 13.52
N ARG A 166 -0.98 -2.09 14.48
CA ARG A 166 -0.84 -3.54 14.58
C ARG A 166 -2.21 -4.21 14.54
N PHE A 167 -2.26 -5.30 13.82
CA PHE A 167 -3.45 -6.17 13.68
C PHE A 167 -3.14 -7.55 14.26
N SER A 168 -4.08 -8.08 15.01
CA SER A 168 -3.96 -9.41 15.60
C SER A 168 -4.30 -10.51 14.63
#